data_6e2204f76b53dc72bd756c8e8411de8a
#
_entry.id   6e2204f76b53dc72bd756c8e8411de8a
#
_cell.length_a   1.000
_cell.length_b   1.000
_cell.length_c   1.000
_cell.angle_alpha   90.00
_cell.angle_beta   90.00
_cell.angle_gamma   90.00
#
_symmetry.space_group_name_H-M   'P 1'
#
loop_
_entity.id
_entity.type
_entity.pdbx_description
1 polymer ?
#
loop_
_entity_poly.entity_id
_entity_poly.type
_entity_poly.pdbx_seq_one_letter_code
_entity_poly.pdbx_strand_id
1 'polypeptide(L)'
;DVDIAVITVSGGALKPGQTRLDELTATARIVKNIVPQMMAGGFNGIFLIATNPCDIITWQVWQLSGLPRQQVIGTGVWLDTTRLRRTLAQALDIGAQSIDAFILGEHGDTQFPVWSHSAVYGSPIADVYQRHTGKTLDFDELAERVRKQGFEIYARKGCTEYGIAATIAEICRNIFTGSHRALAISCILEGEYGVDGVAIGVPAVLAQSGVQQIIELKLAEDELQKFRHSAEVIKANIARLP
;
A
#
# COMPACT_ATOMS: atom_id res chain seq x y z
N ASP A 1 12.01 2.80 25.04
CA ASP A 1 12.12 3.65 23.85
C ASP A 1 12.02 2.78 22.60
N VAL A 2 11.03 3.06 21.75
CA VAL A 2 10.77 2.34 20.50
C VAL A 2 10.55 3.36 19.40
N ASP A 3 11.33 3.28 18.30
CA ASP A 3 11.25 4.23 17.18
C ASP A 3 10.13 3.87 16.21
N ILE A 4 9.91 2.58 15.97
CA ILE A 4 8.86 2.10 15.05
C ILE A 4 8.07 0.98 15.73
N ALA A 5 6.75 1.13 15.76
CA ALA A 5 5.82 0.07 16.17
C ALA A 5 5.12 -0.51 14.94
N VAL A 6 5.35 -1.79 14.67
CA VAL A 6 4.73 -2.49 13.54
C VAL A 6 3.45 -3.19 13.99
N ILE A 7 2.33 -2.79 13.43
CA ILE A 7 1.02 -3.39 13.71
C ILE A 7 0.74 -4.50 12.69
N THR A 8 0.71 -5.75 13.18
CA THR A 8 0.47 -6.96 12.35
C THR A 8 -0.68 -7.80 12.89
N VAL A 9 -1.53 -7.22 13.73
CA VAL A 9 -2.66 -7.92 14.35
C VAL A 9 -3.72 -8.29 13.31
N SER A 10 -4.46 -9.37 13.56
CA SER A 10 -5.59 -9.79 12.75
C SER A 10 -6.71 -10.28 13.65
N GLY A 11 -7.94 -10.07 13.25
CA GLY A 11 -9.13 -10.65 13.89
C GLY A 11 -9.25 -12.17 13.71
N GLY A 12 -8.30 -12.79 13.04
CA GLY A 12 -8.26 -14.21 12.74
C GLY A 12 -8.77 -14.53 11.32
N ALA A 13 -8.62 -15.78 10.91
CA ALA A 13 -9.13 -16.24 9.62
C ALA A 13 -10.66 -16.17 9.59
N LEU A 14 -11.21 -15.75 8.46
CA LEU A 14 -12.66 -15.76 8.23
C LEU A 14 -13.21 -17.17 8.38
N LYS A 15 -14.27 -17.31 9.18
CA LYS A 15 -15.03 -18.56 9.28
C LYS A 15 -16.06 -18.65 8.14
N PRO A 16 -16.53 -19.86 7.81
CA PRO A 16 -17.62 -20.00 6.85
C PRO A 16 -18.81 -19.11 7.21
N GLY A 17 -19.29 -18.32 6.25
CA GLY A 17 -20.40 -17.38 6.43
C GLY A 17 -20.00 -15.98 6.92
N GLN A 18 -18.75 -15.74 7.26
CA GLN A 18 -18.22 -14.40 7.57
C GLN A 18 -17.75 -13.67 6.30
N THR A 19 -17.79 -12.35 6.35
CA THR A 19 -17.43 -11.42 5.28
C THR A 19 -16.16 -10.65 5.62
N ARG A 20 -15.57 -9.96 4.64
CA ARG A 20 -14.46 -9.00 4.89
C ARG A 20 -14.83 -7.90 5.90
N LEU A 21 -16.10 -7.57 6.03
CA LEU A 21 -16.58 -6.61 7.03
C LEU A 21 -16.49 -7.16 8.45
N ASP A 22 -16.73 -8.46 8.63
CA ASP A 22 -16.57 -9.12 9.95
C ASP A 22 -15.09 -9.15 10.37
N GLU A 23 -14.19 -9.42 9.43
CA GLU A 23 -12.74 -9.33 9.64
C GLU A 23 -12.32 -7.91 10.04
N LEU A 24 -12.77 -6.89 9.27
CA LEU A 24 -12.52 -5.49 9.57
C LEU A 24 -12.98 -5.14 10.99
N THR A 25 -14.21 -5.51 11.36
CA THR A 25 -14.77 -5.20 12.67
C THR A 25 -13.96 -5.82 13.80
N ALA A 26 -13.55 -7.09 13.65
CA ALA A 26 -12.75 -7.80 14.64
C ALA A 26 -11.35 -7.16 14.80
N THR A 27 -10.68 -6.90 13.69
CA THR A 27 -9.36 -6.27 13.66
C THR A 27 -9.39 -4.84 14.22
N ALA A 28 -10.39 -4.05 13.84
CA ALA A 28 -10.57 -2.68 14.32
C ALA A 28 -10.75 -2.60 15.84
N ARG A 29 -11.46 -3.56 16.44
CA ARG A 29 -11.60 -3.66 17.91
C ARG A 29 -10.27 -3.93 18.60
N ILE A 30 -9.43 -4.80 18.05
CA ILE A 30 -8.10 -5.08 18.58
C ILE A 30 -7.24 -3.81 18.56
N VAL A 31 -7.20 -3.12 17.42
CA VAL A 31 -6.45 -1.88 17.24
C VAL A 31 -6.94 -0.78 18.18
N LYS A 32 -8.27 -0.64 18.35
CA LYS A 32 -8.91 0.30 19.29
C LYS A 32 -8.51 0.06 20.75
N ASN A 33 -8.12 -1.16 21.08
CA ASN A 33 -7.64 -1.50 22.43
C ASN A 33 -6.13 -1.28 22.58
N ILE A 34 -5.33 -1.61 21.56
CA ILE A 34 -3.86 -1.58 21.65
C ILE A 34 -3.31 -0.15 21.52
N VAL A 35 -3.76 0.61 20.55
CA VAL A 35 -3.18 1.93 20.23
C VAL A 35 -3.28 2.91 21.40
N PRO A 36 -4.44 3.09 22.06
CA PRO A 36 -4.51 3.98 23.24
C PRO A 36 -3.60 3.56 24.39
N GLN A 37 -3.39 2.26 24.60
CA GLN A 37 -2.47 1.77 25.64
C GLN A 37 -1.02 2.13 25.32
N MET A 38 -0.61 2.03 24.04
CA MET A 38 0.71 2.44 23.58
C MET A 38 0.91 3.95 23.78
N MET A 39 -0.09 4.75 23.42
CA MET A 39 -0.05 6.20 23.60
C MET A 39 -0.01 6.58 25.10
N ALA A 40 -0.78 5.92 25.94
CA ALA A 40 -0.71 6.09 27.40
C ALA A 40 0.65 5.71 28.00
N GLY A 41 1.34 4.76 27.37
CA GLY A 41 2.73 4.37 27.69
C GLY A 41 3.79 5.35 27.21
N GLY A 42 3.41 6.46 26.55
CA GLY A 42 4.33 7.50 26.06
C GLY A 42 4.97 7.21 24.70
N PHE A 43 4.39 6.31 23.88
CA PHE A 43 4.89 6.08 22.52
C PHE A 43 4.77 7.36 21.67
N ASN A 44 5.87 7.75 21.04
CA ASN A 44 5.96 8.93 20.16
C ASN A 44 6.81 8.63 18.90
N GLY A 45 6.85 7.36 18.50
CA GLY A 45 7.56 6.90 17.30
C GLY A 45 6.63 6.85 16.07
N ILE A 46 7.00 6.01 15.13
CA ILE A 46 6.26 5.79 13.90
C ILE A 46 5.41 4.52 14.02
N PHE A 47 4.13 4.61 13.75
CA PHE A 47 3.31 3.42 13.51
C PHE A 47 3.47 2.97 12.05
N LEU A 48 3.84 1.70 11.85
CA LEU A 48 3.86 1.03 10.56
C LEU A 48 2.80 -0.08 10.53
N ILE A 49 1.77 0.10 9.73
CA ILE A 49 0.60 -0.78 9.68
C ILE A 49 0.74 -1.76 8.51
N ALA A 50 0.78 -3.07 8.84
CA ALA A 50 0.71 -4.17 7.87
C ALA A 50 -0.57 -5.01 8.01
N THR A 51 -1.40 -4.62 8.96
CA THR A 51 -2.70 -5.24 9.24
C THR A 51 -3.72 -4.90 8.16
N ASN A 52 -4.45 -5.90 7.68
CA ASN A 52 -5.56 -5.70 6.74
C ASN A 52 -6.90 -5.41 7.45
N PRO A 53 -7.77 -4.60 6.80
CA PRO A 53 -7.55 -3.82 5.58
C PRO A 53 -6.61 -2.63 5.83
N CYS A 54 -5.45 -2.63 5.16
CA CYS A 54 -4.30 -1.79 5.50
C CYS A 54 -4.65 -0.30 5.61
N ASP A 55 -5.32 0.25 4.59
CA ASP A 55 -5.60 1.69 4.51
C ASP A 55 -6.60 2.12 5.60
N ILE A 56 -7.63 1.32 5.83
CA ILE A 56 -8.66 1.61 6.83
C ILE A 56 -8.07 1.56 8.24
N ILE A 57 -7.23 0.55 8.52
CA ILE A 57 -6.56 0.42 9.83
C ILE A 57 -5.49 1.50 10.00
N THR A 58 -4.78 1.91 8.95
CA THR A 58 -3.85 3.05 8.99
C THR A 58 -4.58 4.33 9.41
N TRP A 59 -5.73 4.61 8.79
CA TRP A 59 -6.56 5.75 9.15
C TRP A 59 -7.05 5.66 10.60
N GLN A 60 -7.51 4.48 11.04
CA GLN A 60 -7.97 4.27 12.42
C GLN A 60 -6.85 4.49 13.44
N VAL A 61 -5.64 3.98 13.19
CA VAL A 61 -4.47 4.21 14.05
C VAL A 61 -4.13 5.69 14.13
N TRP A 62 -4.20 6.42 13.03
CA TRP A 62 -4.00 7.86 13.03
C TRP A 62 -5.01 8.58 13.93
N GLN A 63 -6.30 8.27 13.80
CA GLN A 63 -7.34 8.85 14.65
C GLN A 63 -7.16 8.52 16.14
N LEU A 64 -6.78 7.29 16.46
CA LEU A 64 -6.63 6.84 17.84
C LEU A 64 -5.34 7.33 18.51
N SER A 65 -4.27 7.49 17.74
CA SER A 65 -2.97 7.92 18.28
C SER A 65 -2.86 9.41 18.49
N GLY A 66 -3.55 10.21 17.67
CA GLY A 66 -3.37 11.67 17.65
C GLY A 66 -1.99 12.12 17.18
N LEU A 67 -1.16 11.21 16.65
CA LEU A 67 0.16 11.56 16.12
C LEU A 67 0.02 12.33 14.80
N PRO A 68 1.05 13.13 14.46
CA PRO A 68 1.14 13.73 13.12
C PRO A 68 0.98 12.67 12.03
N ARG A 69 0.30 13.02 10.93
CA ARG A 69 0.03 12.08 9.81
C ARG A 69 1.31 11.44 9.24
N GLN A 70 2.44 12.13 9.35
CA GLN A 70 3.75 11.66 8.88
C GLN A 70 4.27 10.45 9.66
N GLN A 71 3.81 10.28 10.91
CA GLN A 71 4.22 9.18 11.80
C GLN A 71 3.29 7.96 11.74
N VAL A 72 2.24 8.00 10.91
CA VAL A 72 1.31 6.87 10.77
C VAL A 72 1.28 6.41 9.32
N ILE A 73 1.90 5.27 9.06
CA ILE A 73 2.22 4.77 7.73
C ILE A 73 1.65 3.37 7.57
N GLY A 74 0.94 3.10 6.48
CA GLY A 74 0.60 1.73 6.07
C GLY A 74 1.60 1.19 5.06
N THR A 75 1.79 -0.13 5.03
CA THR A 75 2.59 -0.78 3.98
C THR A 75 1.98 -0.56 2.59
N GLY A 76 0.68 -0.30 2.53
CA GLY A 76 -0.05 0.08 1.33
C GLY A 76 0.18 -0.87 0.16
N VAL A 77 0.38 -0.29 -1.00
CA VAL A 77 0.56 -1.00 -2.27
C VAL A 77 2.03 -1.22 -2.66
N TRP A 78 2.98 -1.09 -1.71
CA TRP A 78 4.39 -1.30 -2.02
C TRP A 78 4.70 -2.75 -2.38
N LEU A 79 4.09 -3.72 -1.69
CA LEU A 79 4.21 -5.13 -2.06
C LEU A 79 3.64 -5.40 -3.46
N ASP A 80 2.50 -4.80 -3.79
CA ASP A 80 1.87 -4.95 -5.10
C ASP A 80 2.70 -4.29 -6.20
N THR A 81 3.30 -3.14 -5.91
CA THR A 81 4.28 -2.47 -6.77
C THR A 81 5.49 -3.38 -7.06
N THR A 82 6.03 -4.06 -6.05
CA THR A 82 7.15 -4.99 -6.26
C THR A 82 6.74 -6.22 -7.08
N ARG A 83 5.52 -6.71 -6.91
CA ARG A 83 4.94 -7.77 -7.74
C ARG A 83 4.78 -7.33 -9.20
N LEU A 84 4.27 -6.12 -9.44
CA LEU A 84 4.15 -5.55 -10.78
C LEU A 84 5.51 -5.47 -11.47
N ARG A 85 6.50 -4.85 -10.81
CA ARG A 85 7.87 -4.75 -11.33
C ARG A 85 8.48 -6.11 -11.63
N ARG A 86 8.32 -7.09 -10.73
CA ARG A 86 8.80 -8.45 -10.94
C ARG A 86 8.14 -9.13 -12.15
N THR A 87 6.84 -8.97 -12.30
CA THR A 87 6.09 -9.57 -13.42
C THR A 87 6.54 -8.99 -14.76
N LEU A 88 6.74 -7.67 -14.84
CA LEU A 88 7.28 -6.99 -16.01
C LEU A 88 8.75 -7.41 -16.27
N ALA A 89 9.55 -7.48 -15.22
CA ALA A 89 10.96 -7.87 -15.30
C ALA A 89 11.13 -9.29 -15.89
N GLN A 90 10.30 -10.23 -15.46
CA GLN A 90 10.28 -11.59 -16.00
C GLN A 90 9.88 -11.63 -17.47
N ALA A 91 8.92 -10.78 -17.89
CA ALA A 91 8.49 -10.72 -19.28
C ALA A 91 9.51 -10.06 -20.21
N LEU A 92 10.33 -9.14 -19.66
CA LEU A 92 11.33 -8.36 -20.39
C LEU A 92 12.76 -8.91 -20.25
N ASP A 93 12.97 -9.93 -19.43
CA ASP A 93 14.28 -10.50 -19.07
C ASP A 93 15.28 -9.43 -18.59
N ILE A 94 14.84 -8.53 -17.72
CA ILE A 94 15.66 -7.46 -17.10
C ILE A 94 15.49 -7.43 -15.59
N GLY A 95 16.39 -6.73 -14.89
CA GLY A 95 16.27 -6.54 -13.44
C GLY A 95 15.05 -5.67 -13.06
N ALA A 96 14.29 -6.08 -12.05
CA ALA A 96 13.10 -5.36 -11.58
C ALA A 96 13.40 -3.90 -11.12
N GLN A 97 14.63 -3.64 -10.68
CA GLN A 97 15.10 -2.30 -10.30
C GLN A 97 15.26 -1.34 -11.49
N SER A 98 15.28 -1.87 -12.72
CA SER A 98 15.35 -1.06 -13.93
C SER A 98 13.98 -0.61 -14.45
N ILE A 99 12.91 -1.03 -13.77
CA ILE A 99 11.53 -0.75 -14.16
C ILE A 99 10.94 0.30 -13.23
N ASP A 100 10.58 1.44 -13.78
CA ASP A 100 9.77 2.45 -13.12
C ASP A 100 8.31 2.10 -13.38
N ALA A 101 7.69 1.44 -12.41
CA ALA A 101 6.27 1.12 -12.42
C ALA A 101 5.79 1.01 -10.96
N PHE A 102 4.57 1.45 -10.70
CA PHE A 102 3.97 1.40 -9.37
C PHE A 102 2.46 1.28 -9.44
N ILE A 103 1.92 0.82 -8.33
CA ILE A 103 0.49 0.71 -8.08
C ILE A 103 0.10 1.82 -7.12
N LEU A 104 -1.06 2.43 -7.31
CA LEU A 104 -1.68 3.38 -6.41
C LEU A 104 -3.08 2.90 -5.99
N GLY A 105 -3.68 3.63 -5.06
CA GLY A 105 -5.03 3.36 -4.58
C GLY A 105 -5.06 2.51 -3.31
N GLU A 106 -6.20 1.92 -3.03
CA GLU A 106 -6.44 0.99 -1.93
C GLU A 106 -5.56 -0.25 -2.06
N HIS A 107 -4.97 -0.74 -0.96
CA HIS A 107 -4.44 -2.10 -0.94
C HIS A 107 -5.59 -3.12 -0.92
N GLY A 108 -6.16 -3.38 -2.09
CA GLY A 108 -7.35 -4.20 -2.23
C GLY A 108 -7.83 -4.33 -3.67
N ASP A 109 -9.15 -4.40 -3.83
CA ASP A 109 -9.76 -4.68 -5.14
C ASP A 109 -9.71 -3.47 -6.09
N THR A 110 -9.55 -2.25 -5.57
CA THR A 110 -9.54 -1.01 -6.36
C THR A 110 -8.14 -0.44 -6.63
N GLN A 111 -7.08 -1.18 -6.28
CA GLN A 111 -5.73 -0.83 -6.66
C GLN A 111 -5.55 -0.83 -8.18
N PHE A 112 -4.68 0.03 -8.68
CA PHE A 112 -4.42 0.11 -10.12
C PHE A 112 -2.96 0.47 -10.42
N PRO A 113 -2.36 -0.12 -11.48
CA PRO A 113 -1.07 0.31 -11.98
C PRO A 113 -1.16 1.69 -12.66
N VAL A 114 -0.15 2.53 -12.46
CA VAL A 114 -0.03 3.83 -13.11
C VAL A 114 0.76 3.65 -14.42
N TRP A 115 0.06 3.29 -15.47
CA TRP A 115 0.67 2.98 -16.77
C TRP A 115 1.24 4.21 -17.47
N SER A 116 0.63 5.39 -17.25
CA SER A 116 1.09 6.66 -17.80
C SER A 116 2.51 7.04 -17.33
N HIS A 117 2.96 6.49 -16.21
CA HIS A 117 4.30 6.71 -15.63
C HIS A 117 5.16 5.45 -15.63
N SER A 118 4.69 4.36 -16.25
CA SER A 118 5.44 3.09 -16.29
C SER A 118 6.46 3.10 -17.44
N ALA A 119 7.75 2.93 -17.11
CA ALA A 119 8.84 3.07 -18.06
C ALA A 119 10.05 2.17 -17.72
N VAL A 120 10.94 2.04 -18.69
CA VAL A 120 12.30 1.54 -18.52
C VAL A 120 13.25 2.60 -19.06
N TYR A 121 14.06 3.21 -18.20
CA TYR A 121 14.95 4.33 -18.58
C TYR A 121 14.24 5.43 -19.39
N GLY A 122 13.04 5.82 -18.96
CA GLY A 122 12.23 6.84 -19.60
C GLY A 122 11.50 6.41 -20.89
N SER A 123 11.74 5.20 -21.39
CA SER A 123 10.96 4.64 -22.50
C SER A 123 9.66 4.03 -21.97
N PRO A 124 8.48 4.39 -22.55
CA PRO A 124 7.21 3.83 -22.12
C PRO A 124 7.22 2.30 -22.09
N ILE A 125 6.65 1.71 -21.03
CA ILE A 125 6.71 0.27 -20.82
C ILE A 125 6.07 -0.53 -21.96
N ALA A 126 5.01 -0.01 -22.58
CA ALA A 126 4.35 -0.64 -23.71
C ALA A 126 5.28 -0.77 -24.93
N ASP A 127 6.05 0.28 -25.23
CA ASP A 127 6.99 0.31 -26.36
C ASP A 127 8.15 -0.66 -26.12
N VAL A 128 8.66 -0.70 -24.88
CA VAL A 128 9.74 -1.62 -24.50
C VAL A 128 9.25 -3.06 -24.60
N TYR A 129 8.05 -3.33 -24.10
CA TYR A 129 7.45 -4.65 -24.13
C TYR A 129 7.23 -5.13 -25.57
N GLN A 130 6.65 -4.29 -26.43
CA GLN A 130 6.42 -4.62 -27.82
C GLN A 130 7.73 -4.90 -28.59
N ARG A 131 8.75 -4.06 -28.40
CA ARG A 131 10.06 -4.26 -29.04
C ARG A 131 10.75 -5.52 -28.60
N HIS A 132 10.64 -5.89 -27.32
CA HIS A 132 11.31 -7.06 -26.76
C HIS A 132 10.58 -8.36 -27.09
N THR A 133 9.26 -8.37 -26.96
CA THR A 133 8.46 -9.60 -27.07
C THR A 133 7.79 -9.80 -28.43
N GLY A 134 7.70 -8.76 -29.24
CA GLY A 134 6.92 -8.73 -30.48
C GLY A 134 5.41 -8.71 -30.26
N LYS A 135 4.94 -8.53 -29.01
CA LYS A 135 3.52 -8.54 -28.63
C LYS A 135 3.10 -7.21 -28.05
N THR A 136 1.82 -6.87 -28.18
CA THR A 136 1.22 -5.76 -27.45
C THR A 136 1.02 -6.14 -25.98
N LEU A 137 1.36 -5.22 -25.07
CA LEU A 137 1.11 -5.42 -23.64
C LEU A 137 -0.39 -5.28 -23.34
N ASP A 138 -0.98 -6.33 -22.79
CA ASP A 138 -2.34 -6.28 -22.25
C ASP A 138 -2.27 -5.75 -20.82
N PHE A 139 -2.63 -4.48 -20.64
CA PHE A 139 -2.57 -3.78 -19.36
C PHE A 139 -3.57 -4.36 -18.34
N ASP A 140 -4.76 -4.73 -18.78
CA ASP A 140 -5.82 -5.22 -17.89
C ASP A 140 -5.50 -6.65 -17.43
N GLU A 141 -5.06 -7.53 -18.32
CA GLU A 141 -4.62 -8.87 -17.94
C GLU A 141 -3.46 -8.81 -16.94
N LEU A 142 -2.49 -7.94 -17.16
CA LEU A 142 -1.32 -7.81 -16.28
C LEU A 142 -1.72 -7.24 -14.91
N ALA A 143 -2.58 -6.23 -14.87
CA ALA A 143 -3.09 -5.65 -13.62
C ALA A 143 -3.83 -6.70 -12.80
N GLU A 144 -4.72 -7.46 -13.44
CA GLU A 144 -5.50 -8.52 -12.80
C GLU A 144 -4.61 -9.67 -12.29
N ARG A 145 -3.62 -10.07 -13.08
CA ARG A 145 -2.63 -11.08 -12.67
C ARG A 145 -1.86 -10.65 -11.43
N VAL A 146 -1.41 -9.39 -11.36
CA VAL A 146 -0.69 -8.86 -10.19
C VAL A 146 -1.62 -8.82 -8.97
N ARG A 147 -2.85 -8.34 -9.13
CA ARG A 147 -3.85 -8.27 -8.06
C ARG A 147 -4.15 -9.65 -7.45
N LYS A 148 -4.23 -10.70 -8.27
CA LYS A 148 -4.52 -12.06 -7.83
C LYS A 148 -3.36 -12.79 -7.14
N GLN A 149 -2.12 -12.34 -7.29
CA GLN A 149 -0.95 -13.05 -6.73
C GLN A 149 -1.05 -13.29 -5.22
N GLY A 150 -1.60 -12.34 -4.47
CA GLY A 150 -1.80 -12.51 -3.03
C GLY A 150 -2.76 -13.66 -2.71
N PHE A 151 -3.88 -13.74 -3.41
CA PHE A 151 -4.86 -14.82 -3.25
C PHE A 151 -4.32 -16.18 -3.69
N GLU A 152 -3.53 -16.24 -4.76
CA GLU A 152 -2.90 -17.48 -5.21
C GLU A 152 -1.91 -18.03 -4.17
N ILE A 153 -1.12 -17.16 -3.56
CA ILE A 153 -0.20 -17.55 -2.47
C ILE A 153 -1.02 -18.06 -1.27
N TYR A 154 -2.06 -17.33 -0.88
CA TYR A 154 -2.92 -17.70 0.24
C TYR A 154 -3.61 -19.05 0.00
N ALA A 155 -4.15 -19.26 -1.21
CA ALA A 155 -4.82 -20.51 -1.57
C ALA A 155 -3.88 -21.75 -1.50
N ARG A 156 -2.59 -21.55 -1.79
CA ARG A 156 -1.60 -22.65 -1.77
C ARG A 156 -0.95 -22.88 -0.41
N LYS A 157 -0.79 -21.82 0.39
CA LYS A 157 0.02 -21.83 1.62
C LYS A 157 -0.81 -21.57 2.89
N GLY A 158 -2.03 -21.06 2.77
CA GLY A 158 -2.89 -20.67 3.88
C GLY A 158 -2.51 -19.35 4.55
N CYS A 159 -1.45 -18.69 4.10
CA CYS A 159 -1.00 -17.39 4.62
C CYS A 159 -0.11 -16.65 3.62
N THR A 160 0.01 -15.32 3.81
CA THR A 160 0.97 -14.46 3.11
C THR A 160 1.86 -13.81 4.17
N GLU A 161 3.14 -14.13 4.19
CA GLU A 161 4.05 -13.65 5.25
C GLU A 161 5.40 -13.15 4.73
N TYR A 162 6.11 -13.91 3.89
CA TYR A 162 7.47 -13.53 3.49
C TYR A 162 7.54 -12.25 2.68
N GLY A 163 6.59 -12.04 1.76
CA GLY A 163 6.54 -10.82 0.94
C GLY A 163 6.30 -9.58 1.79
N ILE A 164 5.33 -9.66 2.71
CA ILE A 164 5.03 -8.53 3.59
C ILE A 164 6.14 -8.30 4.62
N ALA A 165 6.77 -9.35 5.14
CA ALA A 165 7.91 -9.21 6.04
C ALA A 165 9.08 -8.49 5.34
N ALA A 166 9.39 -8.84 4.09
CA ALA A 166 10.41 -8.13 3.29
C ALA A 166 10.02 -6.66 3.05
N THR A 167 8.75 -6.38 2.78
CA THR A 167 8.21 -5.02 2.63
C THR A 167 8.39 -4.19 3.91
N ILE A 168 8.01 -4.74 5.06
CA ILE A 168 8.20 -4.10 6.38
C ILE A 168 9.68 -3.80 6.62
N ALA A 169 10.54 -4.79 6.41
CA ALA A 169 11.99 -4.63 6.60
C ALA A 169 12.59 -3.55 5.67
N GLU A 170 12.11 -3.45 4.43
CA GLU A 170 12.53 -2.41 3.49
C GLU A 170 12.07 -1.02 3.94
N ILE A 171 10.81 -0.85 4.36
CA ILE A 171 10.28 0.41 4.87
C ILE A 171 11.06 0.83 6.13
N CYS A 172 11.23 -0.04 7.11
CA CYS A 172 12.01 0.23 8.32
C CYS A 172 13.45 0.64 8.00
N ARG A 173 14.10 -0.06 7.07
CA ARG A 173 15.48 0.29 6.64
C ARG A 173 15.52 1.70 6.04
N ASN A 174 14.56 2.06 5.18
CA ASN A 174 14.50 3.40 4.59
C ASN A 174 14.29 4.50 5.64
N ILE A 175 13.48 4.24 6.66
CA ILE A 175 13.28 5.16 7.78
C ILE A 175 14.58 5.30 8.60
N PHE A 176 15.16 4.20 9.07
CA PHE A 176 16.38 4.23 9.92
C PHE A 176 17.60 4.83 9.22
N THR A 177 17.74 4.61 7.91
CA THR A 177 18.85 5.18 7.14
C THR A 177 18.61 6.61 6.67
N GLY A 178 17.37 7.11 6.79
CA GLY A 178 17.02 8.41 6.21
C GLY A 178 17.32 8.47 4.71
N SER A 179 16.96 7.41 3.97
CA SER A 179 17.37 7.25 2.58
C SER A 179 16.70 8.22 1.62
N HIS A 180 15.66 8.92 2.04
CA HIS A 180 14.81 9.80 1.21
C HIS A 180 14.26 9.10 -0.06
N ARG A 181 14.10 7.78 0.02
CA ARG A 181 13.54 7.00 -1.08
C ARG A 181 12.01 7.13 -1.12
N ALA A 182 11.48 7.28 -2.32
CA ALA A 182 10.03 7.26 -2.53
C ALA A 182 9.52 5.82 -2.68
N LEU A 183 8.50 5.47 -1.91
CA LEU A 183 7.80 4.18 -1.96
C LEU A 183 6.29 4.42 -2.11
N ALA A 184 5.59 3.52 -2.81
CA ALA A 184 4.12 3.55 -2.90
C ALA A 184 3.52 2.92 -1.63
N ILE A 185 3.29 3.74 -0.62
CA ILE A 185 2.82 3.34 0.72
C ILE A 185 1.52 4.05 1.08
N SER A 186 0.80 3.52 2.06
CA SER A 186 -0.45 4.13 2.54
C SER A 186 -0.15 5.33 3.42
N CYS A 187 -0.61 6.51 3.00
CA CYS A 187 -0.43 7.78 3.70
C CYS A 187 -1.77 8.46 3.92
N ILE A 188 -1.91 9.20 5.03
CA ILE A 188 -3.05 10.07 5.26
C ILE A 188 -2.97 11.26 4.31
N LEU A 189 -4.02 11.47 3.53
CA LEU A 189 -4.13 12.61 2.62
C LEU A 189 -4.88 13.78 3.27
N GLU A 190 -4.44 14.99 2.97
CA GLU A 190 -5.00 16.28 3.41
C GLU A 190 -5.14 17.23 2.21
N GLY A 191 -5.64 16.72 1.08
CA GLY A 191 -5.91 17.50 -0.14
C GLY A 191 -5.15 17.01 -1.38
N GLU A 192 -4.13 16.17 -1.24
CA GLU A 192 -3.41 15.60 -2.38
C GLU A 192 -4.36 14.82 -3.29
N TYR A 193 -4.21 14.98 -4.61
CA TYR A 193 -5.12 14.44 -5.65
C TYR A 193 -6.57 14.92 -5.52
N GLY A 194 -6.83 15.99 -4.73
CA GLY A 194 -8.18 16.44 -4.38
C GLY A 194 -8.90 15.51 -3.41
N VAL A 195 -8.17 14.71 -2.66
CA VAL A 195 -8.68 13.73 -1.69
C VAL A 195 -8.18 14.09 -0.29
N ASP A 196 -9.03 13.98 0.72
CA ASP A 196 -8.70 14.19 2.12
C ASP A 196 -9.34 13.15 3.03
N GLY A 197 -8.85 13.08 4.27
CA GLY A 197 -9.45 12.29 5.35
C GLY A 197 -9.42 10.77 5.17
N VAL A 198 -8.54 10.25 4.32
CA VAL A 198 -8.30 8.81 4.14
C VAL A 198 -6.81 8.50 4.20
N ALA A 199 -6.48 7.25 4.51
CA ALA A 199 -5.19 6.68 4.18
C ALA A 199 -5.32 5.90 2.88
N ILE A 200 -4.36 6.05 1.97
CA ILE A 200 -4.40 5.42 0.64
C ILE A 200 -2.98 5.32 0.07
N GLY A 201 -2.74 4.34 -0.78
CA GLY A 201 -1.46 4.10 -1.41
C GLY A 201 -1.06 5.21 -2.39
N VAL A 202 0.01 5.94 -2.06
CA VAL A 202 0.59 7.04 -2.86
C VAL A 202 2.12 6.99 -2.81
N PRO A 203 2.83 7.58 -3.79
CA PRO A 203 4.27 7.73 -3.72
C PRO A 203 4.63 8.71 -2.59
N ALA A 204 5.37 8.23 -1.60
CA ALA A 204 5.80 9.05 -0.47
C ALA A 204 7.29 8.88 -0.19
N VAL A 205 7.97 9.99 0.06
CA VAL A 205 9.38 10.03 0.47
C VAL A 205 9.49 9.73 1.95
N LEU A 206 10.28 8.72 2.31
CA LEU A 206 10.53 8.34 3.69
C LEU A 206 11.81 8.98 4.23
N ALA A 207 11.70 9.55 5.43
CA ALA A 207 12.82 10.06 6.22
C ALA A 207 12.79 9.43 7.63
N GLN A 208 13.74 9.77 8.49
CA GLN A 208 13.80 9.26 9.86
C GLN A 208 12.59 9.65 10.71
N SER A 209 11.93 10.77 10.38
CA SER A 209 10.71 11.23 11.05
C SER A 209 9.41 10.63 10.50
N GLY A 210 9.50 9.70 9.54
CA GLY A 210 8.36 9.14 8.83
C GLY A 210 8.21 9.67 7.41
N VAL A 211 6.99 9.95 6.97
CA VAL A 211 6.71 10.53 5.65
C VAL A 211 7.15 11.98 5.62
N GLN A 212 8.15 12.28 4.81
CA GLN A 212 8.63 13.65 4.61
C GLN A 212 7.77 14.42 3.59
N GLN A 213 7.38 13.75 2.51
CA GLN A 213 6.66 14.35 1.40
C GLN A 213 5.83 13.30 0.67
N ILE A 214 4.64 13.66 0.25
CA ILE A 214 3.86 12.92 -0.75
C ILE A 214 4.18 13.51 -2.12
N ILE A 215 4.51 12.64 -3.08
CA ILE A 215 4.75 13.06 -4.46
C ILE A 215 3.44 12.95 -5.22
N GLU A 216 2.83 14.07 -5.52
CA GLU A 216 1.60 14.12 -6.32
C GLU A 216 1.96 14.01 -7.81
N LEU A 217 1.61 12.87 -8.41
CA LEU A 217 1.85 12.61 -9.83
C LEU A 217 0.75 13.24 -10.68
N LYS A 218 1.11 13.70 -11.86
CA LYS A 218 0.13 14.11 -12.87
C LYS A 218 -0.44 12.85 -13.55
N LEU A 219 -1.43 12.24 -12.92
CA LEU A 219 -2.11 11.05 -13.43
C LEU A 219 -2.86 11.34 -14.74
N ALA A 220 -3.00 10.34 -15.59
CA ALA A 220 -3.96 10.39 -16.70
C ALA A 220 -5.39 10.47 -16.16
N GLU A 221 -6.32 10.97 -16.96
CA GLU A 221 -7.69 11.24 -16.49
C GLU A 221 -8.40 9.98 -15.96
N ASP A 222 -8.25 8.85 -16.65
CA ASP A 222 -8.80 7.57 -16.23
C ASP A 222 -8.13 7.03 -14.95
N GLU A 223 -6.82 7.26 -14.78
CA GLU A 223 -6.08 6.90 -13.58
C GLU A 223 -6.51 7.75 -12.38
N LEU A 224 -6.73 9.06 -12.59
CA LEU A 224 -7.25 9.95 -11.56
C LEU A 224 -8.67 9.55 -11.13
N GLN A 225 -9.52 9.13 -12.08
CA GLN A 225 -10.85 8.62 -11.77
C GLN A 225 -10.77 7.31 -10.97
N LYS A 226 -9.88 6.38 -11.31
CA LYS A 226 -9.62 5.16 -10.53
C LYS A 226 -9.14 5.49 -9.12
N PHE A 227 -8.25 6.47 -8.98
CA PHE A 227 -7.74 6.91 -7.67
C PHE A 227 -8.88 7.46 -6.79
N ARG A 228 -9.70 8.35 -7.33
CA ARG A 228 -10.86 8.91 -6.62
C ARG A 228 -11.87 7.84 -6.23
N HIS A 229 -12.17 6.93 -7.14
CA HIS A 229 -13.03 5.79 -6.83
C HIS A 229 -12.48 4.94 -5.68
N SER A 230 -11.18 4.65 -5.70
CA SER A 230 -10.50 3.92 -4.63
C SER A 230 -10.62 4.65 -3.28
N ALA A 231 -10.44 5.97 -3.26
CA ALA A 231 -10.61 6.78 -2.06
C ALA A 231 -12.06 6.73 -1.53
N GLU A 232 -13.07 6.77 -2.40
CA GLU A 232 -14.47 6.66 -1.99
C GLU A 232 -14.80 5.28 -1.40
N VAL A 233 -14.22 4.20 -1.95
CA VAL A 233 -14.36 2.85 -1.38
C VAL A 233 -13.78 2.80 0.04
N ILE A 234 -12.60 3.38 0.25
CA ILE A 234 -11.98 3.48 1.59
C ILE A 234 -12.87 4.28 2.54
N LYS A 235 -13.37 5.47 2.14
CA LYS A 235 -14.27 6.30 2.95
C LYS A 235 -15.53 5.55 3.37
N ALA A 236 -16.14 4.83 2.43
CA ALA A 236 -17.34 4.04 2.70
C ALA A 236 -17.09 2.92 3.73
N ASN A 237 -15.89 2.34 3.74
CA ASN A 237 -15.51 1.32 4.71
C ASN A 237 -15.09 1.91 6.07
N ILE A 238 -14.43 3.08 6.08
CA ILE A 238 -14.15 3.82 7.32
C ILE A 238 -15.46 4.14 8.07
N ALA A 239 -16.51 4.55 7.36
CA ALA A 239 -17.82 4.84 7.95
C ALA A 239 -18.49 3.61 8.63
N ARG A 240 -17.98 2.40 8.39
CA ARG A 240 -18.46 1.14 8.99
C ARG A 240 -17.62 0.70 10.19
N LEU A 241 -16.58 1.45 10.56
CA LEU A 241 -15.77 1.14 11.75
C LEU A 241 -16.63 1.23 13.03
N PRO A 242 -16.42 0.31 14.01
CA PRO A 242 -17.18 0.26 15.25
C PRO A 242 -16.82 1.37 16.24
#